data_a96d956ae10709c43dcaccc60e6b74ce
#
_entry.id   a96d956ae10709c43dcaccc60e6b74ce
#
_cell.length_a   1.000
_cell.length_b   1.000
_cell.length_c   1.000
_cell.angle_alpha   90.00
_cell.angle_beta   90.00
_cell.angle_gamma   90.00
#
_symmetry.space_group_name_H-M   'P 1'
#
loop_
_entity.id
_entity.type
_entity.pdbx_description
1 polymer ?
#
loop_
_entity_poly.entity_id
_entity_poly.type
_entity_poly.pdbx_seq_one_letter_code
_entity_poly.pdbx_strand_id
1 'polypeptide(L)'
;MTYFFETYGCQMNIAESAALQMILKERLWQEASSAETADLILMNTCSVRATAEKRVMGRLAQYQADKRKRQFTLIVAGCMAERLGEKLKEKIPAVDYVMGTQSRSLFPLILDAVEGGKPLVLTDEKPAFSFSSSHLEEGQFRSFVPIMHGCNNFCSYCIVPYVRGREISRDPQSIVDEINLLADRGVREITLLGQNVNSYLWKQDSKSLDFPDLLELVAVTVEKTPIRWVRFLSSHPKDLSSRAIQVMAQHRVFARHLHLCVQHGSDRILAAMNRRYTRSRYLELVQEIRSSMPDISLSTDILIGFPGETEEDVQETLALMEEVQFLYSYMYHYNPREGTAAYKLPNRIPEPVKKERLARVIELQKQHTKAQLKSRVGQKTTILLEGISRKNADELLGRTERDEMVVVPGSPQYIGTFVEVTLSSLRGNTFYAKEFVPCQDA
;
A
#
# COMPACT_ATOMS: atom_id res chain seq x y z
N MET A 1 20.68 -18.79 -14.88
CA MET A 1 19.31 -18.57 -15.41
C MET A 1 18.90 -17.11 -15.23
N THR A 2 17.99 -16.64 -16.07
CA THR A 2 17.51 -15.27 -16.05
C THR A 2 16.05 -15.21 -15.63
N TYR A 3 15.65 -14.12 -14.93
CA TYR A 3 14.26 -13.91 -14.52
C TYR A 3 13.75 -12.52 -14.93
N PHE A 4 12.43 -12.43 -15.14
CA PHE A 4 11.75 -11.16 -15.34
C PHE A 4 10.56 -11.06 -14.39
N PHE A 5 10.41 -9.92 -13.72
CA PHE A 5 9.42 -9.73 -12.67
C PHE A 5 8.38 -8.69 -13.08
N GLU A 6 7.10 -9.03 -12.97
CA GLU A 6 6.00 -8.08 -13.15
C GLU A 6 5.17 -7.98 -11.87
N THR A 7 5.06 -6.78 -11.30
CA THR A 7 4.28 -6.54 -10.09
C THR A 7 3.03 -5.72 -10.41
N TYR A 8 1.87 -6.30 -10.10
CA TYR A 8 0.57 -5.66 -10.23
C TYR A 8 -0.10 -5.58 -8.87
N GLY A 9 -0.41 -4.37 -8.38
CA GLY A 9 -1.19 -4.26 -7.14
C GLY A 9 -0.84 -3.09 -6.24
N CYS A 10 -0.77 -3.37 -4.95
CA CYS A 10 -0.53 -2.40 -3.88
C CYS A 10 0.92 -2.48 -3.37
N GLN A 11 1.25 -1.61 -2.41
CA GLN A 11 2.58 -1.56 -1.78
C GLN A 11 2.98 -2.92 -1.16
N MET A 12 2.01 -3.67 -0.61
CA MET A 12 2.29 -5.03 -0.12
C MET A 12 2.78 -5.96 -1.23
N ASN A 13 2.20 -5.88 -2.46
CA ASN A 13 2.72 -6.66 -3.58
C ASN A 13 4.15 -6.23 -3.96
N ILE A 14 4.48 -4.94 -3.85
CA ILE A 14 5.86 -4.46 -4.10
C ILE A 14 6.83 -5.06 -3.08
N ALA A 15 6.50 -4.98 -1.78
CA ALA A 15 7.33 -5.57 -0.73
C ALA A 15 7.49 -7.10 -0.90
N GLU A 16 6.40 -7.79 -1.26
CA GLU A 16 6.42 -9.23 -1.54
C GLU A 16 7.27 -9.59 -2.75
N SER A 17 7.20 -8.78 -3.82
CA SER A 17 8.02 -8.97 -5.01
C SER A 17 9.50 -8.78 -4.69
N ALA A 18 9.85 -7.76 -3.91
CA ALA A 18 11.21 -7.51 -3.48
C ALA A 18 11.79 -8.71 -2.70
N ALA A 19 10.99 -9.30 -1.79
CA ALA A 19 11.39 -10.49 -1.04
C ALA A 19 11.61 -11.72 -1.93
N LEU A 20 10.77 -11.94 -2.95
CA LEU A 20 10.95 -13.04 -3.90
C LEU A 20 12.16 -12.82 -4.82
N GLN A 21 12.42 -11.58 -5.25
CA GLN A 21 13.62 -11.22 -6.02
C GLN A 21 14.91 -11.48 -5.22
N MET A 22 14.88 -11.25 -3.90
CA MET A 22 16.04 -11.54 -3.04
C MET A 22 16.40 -13.03 -3.09
N ILE A 23 15.43 -13.94 -3.00
CA ILE A 23 15.66 -15.39 -3.11
C ILE A 23 16.28 -15.76 -4.47
N LEU A 24 15.85 -15.11 -5.56
CA LEU A 24 16.44 -15.33 -6.90
C LEU A 24 17.90 -14.85 -6.95
N LYS A 25 18.18 -13.67 -6.38
CA LYS A 25 19.54 -13.12 -6.34
C LYS A 25 20.49 -13.96 -5.47
N GLU A 26 20.02 -14.48 -4.34
CA GLU A 26 20.77 -15.44 -3.50
C GLU A 26 21.14 -16.74 -4.24
N ARG A 27 20.29 -17.15 -5.19
CA ARG A 27 20.55 -18.26 -6.09
C ARG A 27 21.35 -17.88 -7.36
N LEU A 28 21.90 -16.67 -7.41
CA LEU A 28 22.68 -16.13 -8.53
C LEU A 28 21.90 -16.05 -9.86
N TRP A 29 20.58 -15.95 -9.81
CA TRP A 29 19.79 -15.65 -10.98
C TRP A 29 19.95 -14.19 -11.38
N GLN A 30 20.01 -13.91 -12.68
CA GLN A 30 20.18 -12.57 -13.21
C GLN A 30 18.83 -11.99 -13.68
N GLU A 31 18.61 -10.69 -13.40
CA GLU A 31 17.42 -10.01 -13.90
C GLU A 31 17.58 -9.74 -15.40
N ALA A 32 16.61 -10.21 -16.18
CA ALA A 32 16.56 -9.97 -17.61
C ALA A 32 16.02 -8.56 -17.88
N SER A 33 16.54 -7.92 -18.92
CA SER A 33 16.09 -6.58 -19.36
C SER A 33 14.66 -6.57 -19.90
N SER A 34 14.16 -7.73 -20.32
CA SER A 34 12.79 -7.87 -20.84
C SER A 34 12.25 -9.30 -20.65
N ALA A 35 10.94 -9.45 -20.72
CA ALA A 35 10.29 -10.75 -20.63
C ALA A 35 10.70 -11.68 -21.78
N GLU A 36 11.08 -11.16 -22.95
CA GLU A 36 11.45 -11.94 -24.13
C GLU A 36 12.75 -12.72 -23.94
N THR A 37 13.62 -12.29 -23.03
CA THR A 37 14.94 -12.89 -22.80
C THR A 37 15.02 -13.68 -21.49
N ALA A 38 13.95 -13.71 -20.70
CA ALA A 38 13.94 -14.38 -19.40
C ALA A 38 13.61 -15.87 -19.51
N ASP A 39 14.31 -16.71 -18.75
CA ASP A 39 14.01 -18.14 -18.57
C ASP A 39 12.81 -18.35 -17.66
N LEU A 40 12.61 -17.44 -16.70
CA LEU A 40 11.50 -17.44 -15.75
C LEU A 40 10.81 -16.09 -15.74
N ILE A 41 9.49 -16.08 -15.88
CA ILE A 41 8.64 -14.90 -15.71
C ILE A 41 7.81 -15.08 -14.46
N LEU A 42 7.88 -14.15 -13.51
CA LEU A 42 7.09 -14.15 -12.30
C LEU A 42 6.17 -12.94 -12.26
N MET A 43 4.86 -13.20 -12.18
CA MET A 43 3.83 -12.16 -12.08
C MET A 43 3.23 -12.15 -10.69
N ASN A 44 3.52 -11.12 -9.88
CA ASN A 44 2.84 -10.91 -8.60
C ASN A 44 1.56 -10.09 -8.82
N THR A 45 0.42 -10.63 -8.41
CA THR A 45 -0.91 -10.21 -8.85
C THR A 45 -1.83 -9.77 -7.71
N CYS A 46 -2.76 -8.87 -8.01
CA CYS A 46 -3.71 -8.29 -7.06
C CYS A 46 -5.16 -8.68 -7.42
N SER A 47 -5.99 -8.94 -6.41
CA SER A 47 -7.44 -9.15 -6.55
C SER A 47 -8.30 -7.97 -6.05
N VAL A 48 -7.68 -6.90 -5.53
CA VAL A 48 -8.43 -5.77 -4.97
C VAL A 48 -9.02 -4.89 -6.07
N ARG A 49 -8.29 -4.67 -7.18
CA ARG A 49 -8.69 -3.78 -8.27
C ARG A 49 -9.04 -4.56 -9.54
N ALA A 50 -10.26 -4.41 -10.06
CA ALA A 50 -10.69 -5.07 -11.31
C ALA A 50 -9.84 -4.69 -12.53
N THR A 51 -9.38 -3.44 -12.58
CA THR A 51 -8.50 -2.97 -13.66
C THR A 51 -7.13 -3.66 -13.64
N ALA A 52 -6.57 -3.92 -12.45
CA ALA A 52 -5.33 -4.68 -12.33
C ALA A 52 -5.52 -6.12 -12.80
N GLU A 53 -6.61 -6.75 -12.41
CA GLU A 53 -6.96 -8.12 -12.83
C GLU A 53 -7.12 -8.24 -14.35
N LYS A 54 -7.83 -7.30 -14.99
CA LYS A 54 -7.96 -7.26 -16.46
C LYS A 54 -6.60 -7.13 -17.15
N ARG A 55 -5.71 -6.28 -16.64
CA ARG A 55 -4.34 -6.14 -17.18
C ARG A 55 -3.55 -7.44 -17.06
N VAL A 56 -3.60 -8.09 -15.89
CA VAL A 56 -2.94 -9.38 -15.66
C VAL A 56 -3.46 -10.44 -16.64
N MET A 57 -4.78 -10.57 -16.79
CA MET A 57 -5.36 -11.54 -17.72
C MET A 57 -4.95 -11.28 -19.18
N GLY A 58 -4.91 -10.00 -19.60
CA GLY A 58 -4.40 -9.63 -20.94
C GLY A 58 -2.93 -10.01 -21.13
N ARG A 59 -2.09 -9.78 -20.10
CA ARG A 59 -0.67 -10.12 -20.15
C ARG A 59 -0.44 -11.65 -20.17
N LEU A 60 -1.23 -12.39 -19.38
CA LEU A 60 -1.19 -13.85 -19.38
C LEU A 60 -1.57 -14.45 -20.76
N ALA A 61 -2.58 -13.88 -21.43
CA ALA A 61 -2.93 -14.28 -22.79
C ALA A 61 -1.79 -14.05 -23.80
N GLN A 62 -1.04 -12.94 -23.64
CA GLN A 62 0.16 -12.69 -24.43
C GLN A 62 1.23 -13.74 -24.17
N TYR A 63 1.55 -14.05 -22.90
CA TYR A 63 2.54 -15.08 -22.55
C TYR A 63 2.13 -16.47 -23.03
N GLN A 64 0.84 -16.76 -23.07
CA GLN A 64 0.35 -18.00 -23.69
C GLN A 64 0.66 -18.08 -25.20
N ALA A 65 0.59 -16.96 -25.91
CA ALA A 65 0.99 -16.91 -27.30
C ALA A 65 2.52 -16.99 -27.47
N ASP A 66 3.28 -16.37 -26.57
CA ASP A 66 4.75 -16.37 -26.61
C ASP A 66 5.34 -17.74 -26.28
N LYS A 67 4.70 -18.56 -25.41
CA LYS A 67 5.11 -19.94 -25.13
C LYS A 67 5.06 -20.88 -26.35
N ARG A 68 4.32 -20.51 -27.39
CA ARG A 68 4.33 -21.25 -28.69
C ARG A 68 5.62 -20.99 -29.46
N LYS A 69 6.35 -19.92 -29.18
CA LYS A 69 7.55 -19.50 -29.91
C LYS A 69 8.84 -19.82 -29.17
N ARG A 70 8.82 -19.82 -27.84
CA ARG A 70 9.98 -20.08 -26.98
C ARG A 70 9.57 -20.77 -25.69
N GLN A 71 10.52 -21.47 -25.06
CA GLN A 71 10.36 -22.06 -23.74
C GLN A 71 10.72 -21.06 -22.64
N PHE A 72 9.90 -20.98 -21.61
CA PHE A 72 10.16 -20.26 -20.36
C PHE A 72 9.21 -20.78 -19.28
N THR A 73 9.55 -20.58 -18.02
CA THR A 73 8.66 -20.89 -16.88
C THR A 73 7.82 -19.66 -16.54
N LEU A 74 6.51 -19.83 -16.37
CA LEU A 74 5.59 -18.77 -15.98
C LEU A 74 4.97 -19.08 -14.61
N ILE A 75 5.32 -18.25 -13.61
CA ILE A 75 4.78 -18.32 -12.26
C ILE A 75 3.80 -17.17 -12.06
N VAL A 76 2.59 -17.45 -11.57
CA VAL A 76 1.63 -16.43 -11.15
C VAL A 76 1.47 -16.49 -9.65
N ALA A 77 1.81 -15.38 -8.96
CA ALA A 77 1.80 -15.26 -7.51
C ALA A 77 0.79 -14.21 -7.02
N GLY A 78 0.53 -14.19 -5.71
CA GLY A 78 -0.22 -13.13 -5.02
C GLY A 78 -1.73 -13.36 -4.92
N CYS A 79 -2.49 -12.27 -4.66
CA CYS A 79 -3.91 -12.37 -4.30
C CYS A 79 -4.80 -12.97 -5.39
N MET A 80 -4.51 -12.74 -6.68
CA MET A 80 -5.29 -13.33 -7.77
C MET A 80 -4.98 -14.83 -7.89
N ALA A 81 -3.71 -15.21 -7.73
CA ALA A 81 -3.28 -16.60 -7.68
C ALA A 81 -3.97 -17.35 -6.54
N GLU A 82 -4.01 -16.77 -5.33
CA GLU A 82 -4.73 -17.33 -4.18
C GLU A 82 -6.22 -17.57 -4.47
N ARG A 83 -6.89 -16.57 -5.05
CA ARG A 83 -8.32 -16.64 -5.34
C ARG A 83 -8.70 -17.62 -6.43
N LEU A 84 -7.90 -17.69 -7.49
CA LEU A 84 -8.21 -18.53 -8.65
C LEU A 84 -7.65 -19.95 -8.50
N GLY A 85 -6.52 -20.11 -7.83
CA GLY A 85 -5.87 -21.40 -7.65
C GLY A 85 -5.63 -22.11 -8.99
N GLU A 86 -5.78 -23.42 -9.00
CA GLU A 86 -5.58 -24.27 -10.22
C GLU A 86 -6.54 -23.92 -11.37
N LYS A 87 -7.71 -23.31 -11.09
CA LYS A 87 -8.61 -22.80 -12.16
C LYS A 87 -7.93 -21.77 -13.06
N LEU A 88 -6.84 -21.14 -12.61
CA LEU A 88 -6.06 -20.23 -13.44
C LEU A 88 -5.33 -20.99 -14.55
N LYS A 89 -4.77 -22.19 -14.27
CA LYS A 89 -4.12 -23.04 -15.26
C LYS A 89 -5.12 -23.59 -16.27
N GLU A 90 -6.33 -23.93 -15.82
CA GLU A 90 -7.41 -24.37 -16.74
C GLU A 90 -7.75 -23.26 -17.75
N LYS A 91 -7.78 -22.00 -17.31
CA LYS A 91 -8.07 -20.84 -18.17
C LYS A 91 -6.88 -20.43 -19.04
N ILE A 92 -5.67 -20.54 -18.51
CA ILE A 92 -4.41 -20.13 -19.15
C ILE A 92 -3.39 -21.27 -18.98
N PRO A 93 -3.41 -22.27 -19.86
CA PRO A 93 -2.51 -23.44 -19.80
C PRO A 93 -1.02 -23.11 -19.84
N ALA A 94 -0.66 -21.90 -20.23
CA ALA A 94 0.72 -21.43 -20.21
C ALA A 94 1.29 -21.21 -18.81
N VAL A 95 0.45 -21.15 -17.77
CA VAL A 95 0.91 -20.97 -16.37
C VAL A 95 1.42 -22.32 -15.85
N ASP A 96 2.71 -22.37 -15.50
CA ASP A 96 3.33 -23.58 -14.96
C ASP A 96 3.05 -23.73 -13.46
N TYR A 97 3.20 -22.62 -12.70
CA TYR A 97 3.01 -22.62 -11.25
C TYR A 97 2.09 -21.50 -10.80
N VAL A 98 1.21 -21.82 -9.86
CA VAL A 98 0.33 -20.87 -9.17
C VAL A 98 0.73 -20.84 -7.69
N MET A 99 1.12 -19.67 -7.21
CA MET A 99 1.60 -19.48 -5.83
C MET A 99 0.73 -18.44 -5.12
N GLY A 100 -0.14 -18.91 -4.23
CA GLY A 100 -0.99 -18.04 -3.41
C GLY A 100 -0.21 -17.22 -2.39
N THR A 101 -0.90 -16.32 -1.69
CA THR A 101 -0.31 -15.48 -0.64
C THR A 101 0.16 -16.26 0.57
N GLN A 102 -0.48 -17.41 0.85
CA GLN A 102 -0.13 -18.33 1.93
C GLN A 102 1.00 -19.30 1.55
N SER A 103 1.30 -19.44 0.26
CA SER A 103 2.18 -20.50 -0.28
C SER A 103 3.56 -19.98 -0.68
N ARG A 104 3.98 -18.79 -0.22
CA ARG A 104 5.29 -18.21 -0.59
C ARG A 104 6.48 -19.05 -0.13
N SER A 105 6.35 -19.78 0.97
CA SER A 105 7.36 -20.73 1.43
C SER A 105 7.66 -21.86 0.41
N LEU A 106 6.78 -22.07 -0.57
CA LEU A 106 7.01 -23.02 -1.66
C LEU A 106 7.94 -22.47 -2.76
N PHE A 107 8.22 -21.17 -2.78
CA PHE A 107 9.00 -20.58 -3.87
C PHE A 107 10.40 -21.20 -4.05
N PRO A 108 11.19 -21.45 -2.98
CA PRO A 108 12.45 -22.18 -3.12
C PRO A 108 12.29 -23.56 -3.75
N LEU A 109 11.25 -24.32 -3.38
CA LEU A 109 10.97 -25.65 -3.95
C LEU A 109 10.56 -25.58 -5.43
N ILE A 110 9.81 -24.54 -5.81
CA ILE A 110 9.49 -24.27 -7.22
C ILE A 110 10.77 -24.01 -8.02
N LEU A 111 11.70 -23.21 -7.47
CA LEU A 111 12.98 -22.95 -8.12
C LEU A 111 13.83 -24.21 -8.25
N ASP A 112 13.88 -25.06 -7.21
CA ASP A 112 14.56 -26.37 -7.27
C ASP A 112 13.98 -27.24 -8.40
N ALA A 113 12.66 -27.25 -8.56
CA ALA A 113 11.99 -27.97 -9.65
C ALA A 113 12.36 -27.40 -11.03
N VAL A 114 12.41 -26.09 -11.16
CA VAL A 114 12.78 -25.39 -12.40
C VAL A 114 14.26 -25.64 -12.76
N GLU A 115 15.16 -25.51 -11.79
CA GLU A 115 16.60 -25.71 -11.97
C GLU A 115 16.95 -27.19 -12.26
N GLY A 116 16.25 -28.11 -11.58
CA GLY A 116 16.50 -29.53 -11.69
C GLY A 116 15.74 -30.22 -12.82
N GLY A 117 14.84 -29.53 -13.53
CA GLY A 117 13.98 -30.11 -14.57
C GLY A 117 13.05 -31.22 -14.06
N LYS A 118 12.74 -31.24 -12.76
CA LYS A 118 11.92 -32.27 -12.10
C LYS A 118 10.56 -31.70 -11.72
N PRO A 119 9.51 -32.53 -11.65
CA PRO A 119 8.21 -32.07 -11.15
C PRO A 119 8.30 -31.60 -9.71
N LEU A 120 7.56 -30.53 -9.39
CA LEU A 120 7.41 -30.08 -8.01
C LEU A 120 6.71 -31.18 -7.18
N VAL A 121 7.39 -31.66 -6.14
CA VAL A 121 6.82 -32.57 -5.16
C VAL A 121 6.40 -31.75 -3.94
N LEU A 122 5.10 -31.58 -3.74
CA LEU A 122 4.54 -30.96 -2.54
C LEU A 122 4.51 -32.01 -1.42
N THR A 123 5.02 -31.65 -0.25
CA THR A 123 4.78 -32.40 0.97
C THR A 123 3.35 -32.14 1.45
N ASP A 124 2.76 -33.09 2.20
CA ASP A 124 1.38 -32.97 2.72
C ASP A 124 1.19 -31.80 3.72
N GLU A 125 2.25 -31.13 4.13
CA GLU A 125 2.20 -29.97 4.99
C GLU A 125 1.67 -28.74 4.24
N LYS A 126 0.58 -28.16 4.75
CA LYS A 126 0.09 -26.89 4.24
C LYS A 126 1.14 -25.83 4.46
N PRO A 127 1.54 -25.08 3.43
CA PRO A 127 2.52 -24.01 3.58
C PRO A 127 2.04 -22.98 4.60
N ALA A 128 2.86 -22.71 5.60
CA ALA A 128 2.59 -21.67 6.58
C ALA A 128 3.07 -20.31 6.04
N PHE A 129 2.31 -19.25 6.34
CA PHE A 129 2.75 -17.89 6.03
C PHE A 129 3.99 -17.54 6.86
N SER A 130 5.01 -17.01 6.22
CA SER A 130 6.19 -16.44 6.87
C SER A 130 6.46 -15.03 6.36
N PHE A 131 6.93 -14.16 7.25
CA PHE A 131 7.43 -12.86 6.86
C PHE A 131 8.83 -13.01 6.28
N SER A 132 9.09 -12.30 5.19
CA SER A 132 10.43 -12.17 4.61
C SER A 132 10.86 -10.73 4.75
N SER A 133 12.13 -10.49 5.02
CA SER A 133 12.69 -9.14 5.00
C SER A 133 12.56 -8.53 3.61
N SER A 134 12.29 -7.25 3.54
CA SER A 134 12.23 -6.53 2.26
C SER A 134 13.63 -6.45 1.68
N HIS A 135 13.75 -6.73 0.37
CA HIS A 135 14.98 -6.44 -0.34
C HIS A 135 15.06 -4.94 -0.61
N LEU A 136 16.20 -4.35 -0.36
CA LEU A 136 16.52 -2.99 -0.75
C LEU A 136 17.54 -3.04 -1.90
N GLU A 137 17.21 -2.45 -3.03
CA GLU A 137 18.16 -2.20 -4.10
C GLU A 137 19.14 -1.11 -3.68
N GLU A 138 20.38 -1.19 -4.15
CA GLU A 138 21.38 -0.18 -3.89
C GLU A 138 20.90 1.21 -4.35
N GLY A 139 21.04 2.23 -3.50
CA GLY A 139 20.57 3.59 -3.76
C GLY A 139 19.10 3.86 -3.44
N GLN A 140 18.32 2.88 -2.94
CA GLN A 140 16.98 3.14 -2.44
C GLN A 140 17.02 3.82 -1.08
N PHE A 141 16.32 4.93 -0.95
CA PHE A 141 16.21 5.72 0.27
C PHE A 141 14.86 5.57 0.98
N ARG A 142 13.93 4.80 0.41
CA ARG A 142 12.62 4.45 1.00
C ARG A 142 12.37 2.97 0.93
N SER A 143 11.75 2.43 1.98
CA SER A 143 11.38 1.02 2.03
C SER A 143 10.03 0.78 2.68
N PHE A 144 9.47 -0.39 2.40
CA PHE A 144 8.25 -0.90 3.00
C PHE A 144 8.60 -1.98 4.01
N VAL A 145 8.07 -1.87 5.23
CA VAL A 145 8.26 -2.85 6.31
C VAL A 145 6.92 -3.52 6.62
N PRO A 146 6.66 -4.74 6.13
CA PRO A 146 5.47 -5.49 6.50
C PRO A 146 5.50 -5.83 7.99
N ILE A 147 4.50 -5.35 8.75
CA ILE A 147 4.35 -5.62 10.19
C ILE A 147 3.26 -6.65 10.49
N MET A 148 2.34 -6.86 9.55
CA MET A 148 1.26 -7.83 9.70
C MET A 148 0.75 -8.32 8.34
N HIS A 149 0.09 -9.46 8.35
CA HIS A 149 -0.56 -10.08 7.19
C HIS A 149 -1.99 -10.49 7.53
N GLY A 150 -2.90 -10.44 6.54
CA GLY A 150 -4.30 -10.80 6.72
C GLY A 150 -5.16 -9.72 7.38
N CYS A 151 -6.48 -9.96 7.51
CA CYS A 151 -7.41 -9.01 8.12
C CYS A 151 -8.63 -9.72 8.71
N ASN A 152 -8.99 -9.38 9.95
CA ASN A 152 -10.15 -9.93 10.68
C ASN A 152 -11.41 -9.05 10.61
N ASN A 153 -11.40 -7.94 9.88
CA ASN A 153 -12.54 -7.01 9.85
C ASN A 153 -13.72 -7.53 9.03
N PHE A 154 -13.49 -8.35 8.01
CA PHE A 154 -14.55 -8.90 7.16
C PHE A 154 -15.54 -7.83 6.67
N CYS A 155 -15.05 -6.65 6.27
CA CYS A 155 -15.88 -5.67 5.60
C CYS A 155 -16.61 -6.34 4.43
N SER A 156 -17.93 -6.12 4.29
CA SER A 156 -18.78 -6.93 3.42
C SER A 156 -18.39 -6.90 1.94
N TYR A 157 -17.72 -5.84 1.48
CA TYR A 157 -17.23 -5.68 0.10
C TYR A 157 -15.81 -6.21 -0.13
N CYS A 158 -15.09 -6.56 0.95
CA CYS A 158 -13.64 -6.77 0.89
C CYS A 158 -13.26 -8.23 0.68
N ILE A 159 -12.42 -8.46 -0.33
CA ILE A 159 -11.90 -9.80 -0.64
C ILE A 159 -10.67 -10.19 0.20
N VAL A 160 -10.04 -9.24 0.88
CA VAL A 160 -8.76 -9.43 1.59
C VAL A 160 -8.78 -10.60 2.58
N PRO A 161 -9.78 -10.76 3.49
CA PRO A 161 -9.80 -11.90 4.41
C PRO A 161 -9.81 -13.27 3.74
N TYR A 162 -10.30 -13.34 2.50
CA TYR A 162 -10.42 -14.58 1.73
C TYR A 162 -9.16 -14.92 0.93
N VAL A 163 -8.33 -13.91 0.62
CA VAL A 163 -7.11 -14.10 -0.18
C VAL A 163 -5.82 -13.88 0.60
N ARG A 164 -5.90 -13.33 1.82
CA ARG A 164 -4.74 -13.16 2.72
C ARG A 164 -4.93 -13.83 4.07
N GLY A 165 -6.12 -14.38 4.34
CA GLY A 165 -6.41 -15.08 5.59
C GLY A 165 -6.60 -14.17 6.79
N ARG A 166 -6.51 -14.79 7.97
CA ARG A 166 -6.61 -14.11 9.27
C ARG A 166 -5.37 -13.27 9.56
N GLU A 167 -5.51 -12.31 10.48
CA GLU A 167 -4.42 -11.47 10.93
C GLU A 167 -3.31 -12.29 11.59
N ILE A 168 -2.08 -12.03 11.14
CA ILE A 168 -0.85 -12.54 11.73
C ILE A 168 0.04 -11.32 11.94
N SER A 169 0.36 -11.01 13.19
CA SER A 169 1.30 -9.95 13.55
C SER A 169 2.72 -10.49 13.52
N ARG A 170 3.63 -9.74 12.92
CA ARG A 170 5.05 -10.08 12.82
C ARG A 170 5.73 -9.88 14.18
N ASP A 171 6.73 -10.68 14.47
CA ASP A 171 7.57 -10.53 15.65
C ASP A 171 8.20 -9.13 15.71
N PRO A 172 8.08 -8.39 16.84
CA PRO A 172 8.57 -7.02 16.93
C PRO A 172 10.09 -6.92 16.83
N GLN A 173 10.85 -7.91 17.33
CA GLN A 173 12.31 -7.90 17.19
C GLN A 173 12.72 -8.03 15.73
N SER A 174 12.06 -8.90 14.97
CA SER A 174 12.28 -9.05 13.54
C SER A 174 11.99 -7.75 12.75
N ILE A 175 11.03 -6.93 13.20
CA ILE A 175 10.75 -5.61 12.62
C ILE A 175 11.91 -4.65 12.92
N VAL A 176 12.38 -4.62 14.16
CA VAL A 176 13.53 -3.78 14.60
C VAL A 176 14.79 -4.15 13.82
N ASP A 177 15.07 -5.44 13.68
CA ASP A 177 16.25 -5.92 12.95
C ASP A 177 16.21 -5.49 11.48
N GLU A 178 15.04 -5.57 10.84
CA GLU A 178 14.87 -5.08 9.46
C GLU A 178 15.03 -3.56 9.37
N ILE A 179 14.49 -2.78 10.30
CA ILE A 179 14.65 -1.32 10.33
C ILE A 179 16.13 -0.94 10.44
N ASN A 180 16.89 -1.59 11.33
CA ASN A 180 18.32 -1.35 11.47
C ASN A 180 19.07 -1.70 10.18
N LEU A 181 18.78 -2.85 9.58
CA LEU A 181 19.37 -3.24 8.29
C LEU A 181 19.08 -2.22 7.17
N LEU A 182 17.86 -1.70 7.11
CA LEU A 182 17.48 -0.68 6.15
C LEU A 182 18.21 0.65 6.41
N ALA A 183 18.35 1.03 7.68
CA ALA A 183 19.09 2.22 8.09
C ALA A 183 20.56 2.15 7.69
N ASP A 184 21.23 1.01 7.93
CA ASP A 184 22.62 0.76 7.54
C ASP A 184 22.82 0.85 6.01
N ARG A 185 21.79 0.58 5.23
CA ARG A 185 21.76 0.71 3.77
C ARG A 185 21.39 2.11 3.26
N GLY A 186 21.23 3.09 4.17
CA GLY A 186 20.98 4.48 3.81
C GLY A 186 19.50 4.83 3.57
N VAL A 187 18.55 4.01 4.04
CA VAL A 187 17.13 4.34 4.01
C VAL A 187 16.86 5.56 4.88
N ARG A 188 16.02 6.46 4.38
CA ARG A 188 15.64 7.73 5.01
C ARG A 188 14.16 7.79 5.40
N GLU A 189 13.32 6.98 4.75
CA GLU A 189 11.89 6.87 5.03
C GLU A 189 11.46 5.41 5.01
N ILE A 190 10.69 4.98 6.01
CA ILE A 190 10.02 3.67 6.01
C ILE A 190 8.51 3.82 6.08
N THR A 191 7.81 2.87 5.48
CA THR A 191 6.35 2.74 5.60
C THR A 191 6.00 1.39 6.17
N LEU A 192 5.38 1.37 7.36
CA LEU A 192 4.85 0.16 7.97
C LEU A 192 3.62 -0.31 7.19
N LEU A 193 3.63 -1.55 6.74
CA LEU A 193 2.58 -2.12 5.90
C LEU A 193 1.80 -3.23 6.61
N GLY A 194 0.50 -3.24 6.34
CA GLY A 194 -0.44 -4.28 6.73
C GLY A 194 -1.77 -4.10 6.02
N GLN A 195 -2.72 -4.99 6.25
CA GLN A 195 -4.09 -4.84 5.75
C GLN A 195 -4.98 -4.06 6.73
N ASN A 196 -4.55 -3.97 7.99
CA ASN A 196 -5.11 -3.14 9.05
C ASN A 196 -4.05 -2.96 10.13
N VAL A 197 -3.10 -2.05 9.95
CA VAL A 197 -1.92 -1.90 10.84
C VAL A 197 -2.31 -1.60 12.29
N ASN A 198 -3.44 -0.94 12.51
CA ASN A 198 -3.91 -0.56 13.84
C ASN A 198 -4.35 -1.75 14.70
N SER A 199 -4.64 -2.91 14.09
CA SER A 199 -4.98 -4.14 14.81
C SER A 199 -3.76 -5.02 15.12
N TYR A 200 -2.54 -4.53 14.87
CA TYR A 200 -1.33 -5.25 15.22
C TYR A 200 -1.38 -5.65 16.70
N LEU A 201 -1.22 -6.94 16.94
CA LEU A 201 -1.20 -7.54 18.27
C LEU A 201 -0.32 -8.80 18.22
N TRP A 202 0.92 -8.65 18.62
CA TRP A 202 1.84 -9.78 18.77
C TRP A 202 1.73 -10.36 20.17
N LYS A 203 1.74 -11.68 20.26
CA LYS A 203 1.69 -12.42 21.52
C LYS A 203 2.63 -13.60 21.46
N GLN A 204 3.47 -13.74 22.48
CA GLN A 204 4.29 -14.91 22.69
C GLN A 204 4.46 -15.16 24.20
N ASP A 205 4.10 -16.34 24.65
CA ASP A 205 4.08 -16.71 26.06
C ASP A 205 3.26 -15.72 26.90
N SER A 206 3.87 -15.08 27.89
CA SER A 206 3.25 -14.05 28.74
C SER A 206 3.41 -12.62 28.18
N LYS A 207 4.11 -12.44 27.08
CA LYS A 207 4.37 -11.10 26.47
C LYS A 207 3.30 -10.77 25.43
N SER A 208 2.86 -9.52 25.43
CA SER A 208 1.94 -8.98 24.44
C SER A 208 2.38 -7.57 24.07
N LEU A 209 2.35 -7.25 22.76
CA LEU A 209 2.71 -5.94 22.22
C LEU A 209 1.67 -5.54 21.20
N ASP A 210 0.99 -4.43 21.45
CA ASP A 210 -0.03 -3.88 20.58
C ASP A 210 0.54 -2.83 19.59
N PHE A 211 -0.32 -2.22 18.77
CA PHE A 211 0.13 -1.25 17.77
C PHE A 211 0.79 0.00 18.38
N PRO A 212 0.23 0.64 19.43
CA PRO A 212 0.92 1.72 20.14
C PRO A 212 2.29 1.33 20.68
N ASP A 213 2.43 0.13 21.28
CA ASP A 213 3.73 -0.37 21.77
C ASP A 213 4.73 -0.52 20.61
N LEU A 214 4.26 -1.03 19.46
CA LEU A 214 5.09 -1.13 18.26
C LEU A 214 5.52 0.25 17.75
N LEU A 215 4.64 1.26 17.77
CA LEU A 215 5.00 2.62 17.36
C LEU A 215 6.09 3.20 18.26
N GLU A 216 5.99 3.03 19.59
CA GLU A 216 7.04 3.44 20.53
C GLU A 216 8.37 2.77 20.23
N LEU A 217 8.34 1.44 20.05
CA LEU A 217 9.54 0.66 19.74
C LEU A 217 10.19 1.13 18.42
N VAL A 218 9.39 1.37 17.40
CA VAL A 218 9.87 1.88 16.10
C VAL A 218 10.45 3.28 16.25
N ALA A 219 9.78 4.20 17.00
CA ALA A 219 10.26 5.55 17.21
C ALA A 219 11.66 5.55 17.88
N VAL A 220 11.80 4.83 18.99
CA VAL A 220 13.08 4.72 19.71
C VAL A 220 14.17 4.05 18.85
N THR A 221 13.80 3.11 17.98
CA THR A 221 14.75 2.47 17.07
C THR A 221 15.26 3.46 16.03
N VAL A 222 14.36 4.18 15.35
CA VAL A 222 14.75 5.10 14.25
C VAL A 222 15.45 6.36 14.72
N GLU A 223 15.23 6.83 15.96
CA GLU A 223 15.93 7.98 16.54
C GLU A 223 17.47 7.84 16.52
N LYS A 224 17.96 6.62 16.47
CA LYS A 224 19.40 6.29 16.41
C LYS A 224 19.92 6.01 15.00
N THR A 225 19.12 6.30 13.99
CA THR A 225 19.37 5.95 12.59
C THR A 225 19.18 7.17 11.67
N PRO A 226 19.61 7.10 10.41
CA PRO A 226 19.35 8.15 9.44
C PRO A 226 17.89 8.19 8.93
N ILE A 227 17.00 7.31 9.41
CA ILE A 227 15.57 7.32 9.06
C ILE A 227 14.89 8.48 9.78
N ARG A 228 14.36 9.44 9.03
CA ARG A 228 13.69 10.63 9.62
C ARG A 228 12.17 10.55 9.52
N TRP A 229 11.62 9.74 8.60
CA TRP A 229 10.17 9.61 8.44
C TRP A 229 9.72 8.17 8.53
N VAL A 230 8.75 7.95 9.40
CA VAL A 230 7.98 6.72 9.53
C VAL A 230 6.54 7.01 9.13
N ARG A 231 6.03 6.25 8.17
CA ARG A 231 4.63 6.28 7.74
C ARG A 231 3.98 4.94 7.99
N PHE A 232 2.66 4.90 8.00
CA PHE A 232 1.90 3.66 7.93
C PHE A 232 0.63 3.85 7.12
N LEU A 233 0.14 2.77 6.54
CA LEU A 233 -1.04 2.77 5.66
C LEU A 233 -2.09 1.79 6.18
N SER A 234 -3.31 1.89 5.63
CA SER A 234 -4.42 0.96 5.92
C SER A 234 -4.94 1.03 7.36
N SER A 235 -5.07 2.24 7.90
CA SER A 235 -5.67 2.47 9.20
C SER A 235 -7.19 2.32 9.14
N HIS A 236 -7.73 1.42 9.98
CA HIS A 236 -9.16 1.27 10.15
C HIS A 236 -9.64 2.11 11.35
N PRO A 237 -10.63 2.99 11.19
CA PRO A 237 -11.07 3.89 12.25
C PRO A 237 -11.46 3.21 13.56
N LYS A 238 -12.01 2.00 13.48
CA LYS A 238 -12.38 1.20 14.65
C LYS A 238 -11.17 0.86 15.56
N ASP A 239 -10.00 0.68 14.95
CA ASP A 239 -8.83 0.12 15.63
C ASP A 239 -7.75 1.18 15.95
N LEU A 240 -7.92 2.44 15.52
CA LEU A 240 -7.01 3.52 15.88
C LEU A 240 -7.34 4.01 17.30
N SER A 241 -6.45 3.75 18.25
CA SER A 241 -6.60 4.13 19.64
C SER A 241 -6.05 5.52 19.94
N SER A 242 -6.57 6.19 20.98
CA SER A 242 -6.05 7.46 21.51
C SER A 242 -4.57 7.35 21.88
N ARG A 243 -4.14 6.20 22.41
CA ARG A 243 -2.73 5.93 22.73
C ARG A 243 -1.84 5.98 21.47
N ALA A 244 -2.28 5.40 20.36
CA ALA A 244 -1.53 5.47 19.10
C ALA A 244 -1.41 6.92 18.59
N ILE A 245 -2.48 7.72 18.71
CA ILE A 245 -2.47 9.15 18.36
C ILE A 245 -1.48 9.92 19.24
N GLN A 246 -1.44 9.65 20.54
CA GLN A 246 -0.51 10.27 21.47
C GLN A 246 0.95 9.95 21.12
N VAL A 247 1.27 8.68 20.85
CA VAL A 247 2.62 8.26 20.42
C VAL A 247 3.04 9.01 19.14
N MET A 248 2.15 9.07 18.13
CA MET A 248 2.44 9.83 16.91
C MET A 248 2.68 11.32 17.17
N ALA A 249 1.96 11.91 18.12
CA ALA A 249 2.10 13.31 18.47
C ALA A 249 3.43 13.59 19.19
N GLN A 250 3.87 12.68 20.06
CA GLN A 250 5.09 12.79 20.86
C GLN A 250 6.37 12.64 20.03
N HIS A 251 6.37 11.74 19.03
CA HIS A 251 7.55 11.44 18.22
C HIS A 251 7.47 12.10 16.83
N ARG A 252 8.40 13.01 16.55
CA ARG A 252 8.46 13.74 15.27
C ARG A 252 8.89 12.88 14.08
N VAL A 253 9.37 11.68 14.31
CA VAL A 253 9.68 10.70 13.25
C VAL A 253 8.44 10.23 12.49
N PHE A 254 7.24 10.28 13.12
CA PHE A 254 6.00 9.99 12.42
C PHE A 254 5.61 11.16 11.51
N ALA A 255 5.59 10.90 10.22
CA ALA A 255 5.24 11.89 9.20
C ALA A 255 3.83 12.46 9.45
N ARG A 256 3.64 13.74 9.21
CA ARG A 256 2.38 14.49 9.47
C ARG A 256 1.32 14.23 8.37
N HIS A 257 1.14 12.96 8.06
CA HIS A 257 0.10 12.46 7.16
C HIS A 257 -0.46 11.14 7.68
N LEU A 258 -1.77 11.03 7.76
CA LEU A 258 -2.47 9.80 8.16
C LEU A 258 -3.52 9.42 7.14
N HIS A 259 -3.45 8.19 6.63
CA HIS A 259 -4.48 7.59 5.77
C HIS A 259 -5.49 6.83 6.63
N LEU A 260 -6.66 7.43 6.87
CA LEU A 260 -7.74 6.90 7.73
C LEU A 260 -8.99 6.60 6.91
N CYS A 261 -9.20 5.31 6.59
CA CYS A 261 -10.19 4.85 5.61
C CYS A 261 -11.63 4.91 6.13
N VAL A 262 -12.38 5.98 5.82
CA VAL A 262 -13.78 6.11 6.25
C VAL A 262 -14.73 5.25 5.44
N GLN A 263 -14.51 5.11 4.15
CA GLN A 263 -15.31 4.41 3.14
C GLN A 263 -16.62 5.09 2.78
N HIS A 264 -17.43 5.55 3.74
CA HIS A 264 -18.74 6.18 3.51
C HIS A 264 -19.13 7.13 4.65
N GLY A 265 -20.01 8.09 4.40
CA GLY A 265 -20.50 9.03 5.40
C GLY A 265 -21.83 8.65 6.07
N SER A 266 -22.56 7.68 5.53
CA SER A 266 -23.84 7.23 6.07
C SER A 266 -23.68 6.06 7.02
N ASP A 267 -24.22 6.16 8.23
CA ASP A 267 -24.18 5.09 9.24
C ASP A 267 -24.87 3.82 8.76
N ARG A 268 -25.96 3.95 8.01
CA ARG A 268 -26.67 2.83 7.42
C ARG A 268 -25.79 2.04 6.45
N ILE A 269 -25.04 2.74 5.60
CA ILE A 269 -24.12 2.11 4.64
C ILE A 269 -22.88 1.58 5.36
N LEU A 270 -22.33 2.30 6.33
CA LEU A 270 -21.22 1.81 7.16
C LEU A 270 -21.58 0.49 7.86
N ALA A 271 -22.80 0.39 8.42
CA ALA A 271 -23.30 -0.84 9.03
C ALA A 271 -23.43 -1.98 7.99
N ALA A 272 -23.99 -1.70 6.82
CA ALA A 272 -24.12 -2.66 5.72
C ALA A 272 -22.74 -3.11 5.16
N MET A 273 -21.74 -2.23 5.21
CA MET A 273 -20.33 -2.52 4.91
C MET A 273 -19.61 -3.29 6.03
N ASN A 274 -20.25 -3.53 7.19
CA ASN A 274 -19.66 -4.14 8.39
C ASN A 274 -18.44 -3.34 8.93
N ARG A 275 -18.54 -2.00 8.93
CA ARG A 275 -17.42 -1.14 9.36
C ARG A 275 -17.30 -1.01 10.87
N ARG A 276 -18.36 -1.28 11.65
CA ARG A 276 -18.39 -1.31 13.12
C ARG A 276 -17.99 0.00 13.80
N TYR A 277 -18.26 1.12 13.17
CA TYR A 277 -18.21 2.48 13.73
C TYR A 277 -19.23 3.35 13.02
N THR A 278 -19.58 4.49 13.63
CA THR A 278 -20.49 5.48 13.11
C THR A 278 -19.75 6.69 12.55
N ARG A 279 -20.48 7.52 11.77
CA ARG A 279 -19.99 8.82 11.31
C ARG A 279 -19.55 9.69 12.50
N SER A 280 -20.36 9.77 13.57
CA SER A 280 -20.01 10.55 14.77
C SER A 280 -18.68 10.09 15.37
N ARG A 281 -18.50 8.78 15.56
CA ARG A 281 -17.24 8.24 16.07
C ARG A 281 -16.03 8.55 15.18
N TYR A 282 -16.22 8.54 13.87
CA TYR A 282 -15.18 8.93 12.92
C TYR A 282 -14.78 10.42 13.08
N LEU A 283 -15.78 11.30 13.20
CA LEU A 283 -15.55 12.75 13.39
C LEU A 283 -14.87 13.06 14.74
N GLU A 284 -15.27 12.39 15.82
CA GLU A 284 -14.58 12.45 17.12
C GLU A 284 -13.09 12.09 16.99
N LEU A 285 -12.81 11.00 16.27
CA LEU A 285 -11.45 10.55 16.04
C LEU A 285 -10.63 11.57 15.23
N VAL A 286 -11.23 12.16 14.19
CA VAL A 286 -10.60 13.25 13.41
C VAL A 286 -10.30 14.46 14.28
N GLN A 287 -11.22 14.82 15.16
CA GLN A 287 -11.03 15.94 16.12
C GLN A 287 -9.88 15.64 17.09
N GLU A 288 -9.82 14.43 17.65
CA GLU A 288 -8.74 14.00 18.55
C GLU A 288 -7.37 14.06 17.84
N ILE A 289 -7.28 13.54 16.61
CA ILE A 289 -6.06 13.57 15.79
C ILE A 289 -5.60 15.00 15.56
N ARG A 290 -6.50 15.92 15.16
CA ARG A 290 -6.17 17.31 14.88
C ARG A 290 -5.84 18.11 16.13
N SER A 291 -6.47 17.80 17.26
CA SER A 291 -6.14 18.42 18.55
C SER A 291 -4.73 18.03 19.01
N SER A 292 -4.32 16.78 18.79
CA SER A 292 -2.99 16.27 19.15
C SER A 292 -1.91 16.68 18.14
N MET A 293 -2.28 16.80 16.86
CA MET A 293 -1.37 17.11 15.74
C MET A 293 -2.03 18.13 14.80
N PRO A 294 -2.03 19.44 15.11
CA PRO A 294 -2.76 20.44 14.31
C PRO A 294 -2.28 20.57 12.86
N ASP A 295 -1.03 20.20 12.60
CA ASP A 295 -0.38 20.24 11.27
C ASP A 295 -0.59 18.97 10.43
N ILE A 296 -1.29 17.97 10.95
CA ILE A 296 -1.48 16.70 10.24
C ILE A 296 -2.42 16.83 9.02
N SER A 297 -2.04 16.23 7.92
CA SER A 297 -2.92 16.01 6.77
C SER A 297 -3.62 14.65 6.88
N LEU A 298 -4.88 14.61 6.46
CA LEU A 298 -5.67 13.39 6.42
C LEU A 298 -5.99 13.00 4.98
N SER A 299 -5.86 11.73 4.69
CA SER A 299 -6.38 11.12 3.47
C SER A 299 -7.28 9.93 3.80
N THR A 300 -8.10 9.51 2.84
CA THR A 300 -9.08 8.45 3.06
C THR A 300 -9.39 7.66 1.80
N ASP A 301 -10.09 6.54 1.96
CA ASP A 301 -10.81 5.85 0.88
C ASP A 301 -12.30 6.17 0.97
N ILE A 302 -12.96 6.35 -0.19
CA ILE A 302 -14.41 6.53 -0.33
C ILE A 302 -14.92 5.54 -1.37
N LEU A 303 -15.97 4.79 -1.00
CA LEU A 303 -16.61 3.79 -1.83
C LEU A 303 -18.10 4.12 -2.03
N ILE A 304 -18.46 4.56 -3.23
CA ILE A 304 -19.81 4.97 -3.63
C ILE A 304 -20.50 3.85 -4.42
N GLY A 305 -21.84 3.84 -4.44
CA GLY A 305 -22.63 2.88 -5.21
C GLY A 305 -22.70 1.50 -4.57
N PHE A 306 -22.55 1.43 -3.26
CA PHE A 306 -22.75 0.19 -2.50
C PHE A 306 -24.21 -0.29 -2.64
N PRO A 307 -24.50 -1.61 -2.67
CA PRO A 307 -25.86 -2.11 -2.81
C PRO A 307 -26.84 -1.50 -1.80
N GLY A 308 -27.95 -0.95 -2.28
CA GLY A 308 -28.96 -0.29 -1.47
C GLY A 308 -28.66 1.16 -1.06
N GLU A 309 -27.54 1.76 -1.53
CA GLU A 309 -27.22 3.18 -1.30
C GLU A 309 -28.29 4.09 -1.92
N THR A 310 -28.78 5.05 -1.16
CA THR A 310 -29.72 6.07 -1.63
C THR A 310 -29.03 7.40 -1.93
N GLU A 311 -29.77 8.38 -2.42
CA GLU A 311 -29.23 9.73 -2.65
C GLU A 311 -28.91 10.44 -1.33
N GLU A 312 -29.70 10.22 -0.30
CA GLU A 312 -29.47 10.75 1.05
C GLU A 312 -28.15 10.24 1.63
N ASP A 313 -27.84 8.96 1.44
CA ASP A 313 -26.55 8.38 1.88
C ASP A 313 -25.35 9.05 1.19
N VAL A 314 -25.50 9.40 -0.09
CA VAL A 314 -24.46 10.13 -0.84
C VAL A 314 -24.31 11.55 -0.29
N GLN A 315 -25.42 12.24 0.01
CA GLN A 315 -25.36 13.57 0.64
C GLN A 315 -24.68 13.53 2.02
N GLU A 316 -24.93 12.52 2.85
CA GLU A 316 -24.23 12.31 4.10
C GLU A 316 -22.71 12.12 3.90
N THR A 317 -22.32 11.45 2.82
CA THR A 317 -20.89 11.29 2.47
C THR A 317 -20.26 12.61 2.04
N LEU A 318 -20.94 13.39 1.22
CA LEU A 318 -20.48 14.73 0.82
C LEU A 318 -20.37 15.66 2.03
N ALA A 319 -21.37 15.66 2.92
CA ALA A 319 -21.34 16.46 4.15
C ALA A 319 -20.20 16.06 5.09
N LEU A 320 -19.89 14.76 5.22
CA LEU A 320 -18.73 14.32 5.97
C LEU A 320 -17.43 14.82 5.34
N MET A 321 -17.30 14.79 4.02
CA MET A 321 -16.12 15.32 3.32
C MET A 321 -15.96 16.82 3.52
N GLU A 322 -17.04 17.59 3.49
CA GLU A 322 -17.03 19.04 3.77
C GLU A 322 -16.56 19.34 5.21
N GLU A 323 -16.98 18.53 6.17
CA GLU A 323 -16.58 18.68 7.58
C GLU A 323 -15.13 18.30 7.82
N VAL A 324 -14.67 17.17 7.24
CA VAL A 324 -13.30 16.68 7.44
C VAL A 324 -12.29 17.39 6.55
N GLN A 325 -12.64 17.78 5.33
CA GLN A 325 -11.73 18.41 4.37
C GLN A 325 -10.43 17.59 4.19
N PHE A 326 -10.52 16.40 3.64
CA PHE A 326 -9.35 15.57 3.36
C PHE A 326 -8.39 16.26 2.39
N LEU A 327 -7.07 16.12 2.62
CA LEU A 327 -6.07 16.62 1.67
C LEU A 327 -6.25 15.92 0.31
N TYR A 328 -6.46 14.61 0.32
CA TYR A 328 -6.88 13.84 -0.84
C TYR A 328 -7.67 12.59 -0.41
N SER A 329 -8.38 11.98 -1.34
CA SER A 329 -9.04 10.71 -1.13
C SER A 329 -8.90 9.80 -2.35
N TYR A 330 -8.85 8.49 -2.10
CA TYR A 330 -8.96 7.47 -3.13
C TYR A 330 -10.44 7.12 -3.27
N MET A 331 -11.03 7.51 -4.39
CA MET A 331 -12.46 7.42 -4.62
C MET A 331 -12.77 6.33 -5.63
N TYR A 332 -13.65 5.43 -5.26
CA TYR A 332 -14.05 4.28 -6.07
C TYR A 332 -15.58 4.17 -6.09
N HIS A 333 -16.11 3.57 -7.15
CA HIS A 333 -17.47 3.02 -7.08
C HIS A 333 -17.40 1.51 -6.80
N TYR A 334 -18.42 0.99 -6.12
CA TYR A 334 -18.52 -0.41 -5.77
C TYR A 334 -18.47 -1.30 -7.02
N ASN A 335 -17.57 -2.27 -6.98
CA ASN A 335 -17.40 -3.28 -8.00
C ASN A 335 -17.60 -4.66 -7.36
N PRO A 336 -18.64 -5.41 -7.75
CA PRO A 336 -18.96 -6.70 -7.14
C PRO A 336 -17.77 -7.68 -7.22
N ARG A 337 -17.45 -8.30 -6.08
CA ARG A 337 -16.39 -9.33 -5.98
C ARG A 337 -17.01 -10.65 -5.55
N GLU A 338 -16.92 -11.64 -6.41
CA GLU A 338 -17.35 -12.99 -6.07
C GLU A 338 -16.62 -13.49 -4.81
N GLY A 339 -17.33 -14.15 -3.92
CA GLY A 339 -16.83 -14.61 -2.63
C GLY A 339 -17.01 -13.62 -1.47
N THR A 340 -17.34 -12.34 -1.73
CA THR A 340 -17.61 -11.35 -0.68
C THR A 340 -19.11 -11.36 -0.28
N ALA A 341 -19.39 -10.93 0.96
CA ALA A 341 -20.76 -10.85 1.45
C ALA A 341 -21.61 -9.87 0.63
N ALA A 342 -21.06 -8.72 0.26
CA ALA A 342 -21.76 -7.70 -0.53
C ALA A 342 -22.07 -8.16 -1.98
N TYR A 343 -21.38 -9.18 -2.50
CA TYR A 343 -21.69 -9.76 -3.80
C TYR A 343 -23.12 -10.33 -3.87
N LYS A 344 -23.63 -10.82 -2.73
CA LYS A 344 -24.96 -11.43 -2.60
C LYS A 344 -26.07 -10.43 -2.28
N LEU A 345 -25.73 -9.17 -1.98
CA LEU A 345 -26.73 -8.18 -1.62
C LEU A 345 -27.63 -7.81 -2.81
N PRO A 346 -28.95 -7.65 -2.58
CA PRO A 346 -29.87 -7.13 -3.57
C PRO A 346 -29.66 -5.62 -3.81
N ASN A 347 -30.52 -5.02 -4.64
CA ASN A 347 -30.58 -3.57 -4.89
C ASN A 347 -29.25 -2.98 -5.37
N ARG A 348 -28.62 -3.64 -6.34
CA ARG A 348 -27.41 -3.13 -6.99
C ARG A 348 -27.70 -1.81 -7.71
N ILE A 349 -26.86 -0.83 -7.47
CA ILE A 349 -26.97 0.48 -8.12
C ILE A 349 -26.51 0.36 -9.59
N PRO A 350 -27.28 0.90 -10.54
CA PRO A 350 -26.90 0.91 -11.95
C PRO A 350 -25.57 1.65 -12.19
N GLU A 351 -24.79 1.17 -13.13
CA GLU A 351 -23.44 1.70 -13.41
C GLU A 351 -23.42 3.22 -13.74
N PRO A 352 -24.38 3.76 -14.54
CA PRO A 352 -24.43 5.20 -14.78
C PRO A 352 -24.63 6.02 -13.51
N VAL A 353 -25.50 5.55 -12.59
CA VAL A 353 -25.77 6.23 -11.30
C VAL A 353 -24.54 6.23 -10.41
N LYS A 354 -23.84 5.08 -10.32
CA LYS A 354 -22.56 5.01 -9.57
C LYS A 354 -21.53 6.00 -10.10
N LYS A 355 -21.41 6.12 -11.41
CA LYS A 355 -20.46 7.05 -12.05
C LYS A 355 -20.82 8.50 -11.81
N GLU A 356 -22.10 8.84 -11.87
CA GLU A 356 -22.59 10.19 -11.58
C GLU A 356 -22.31 10.57 -10.12
N ARG A 357 -22.69 9.73 -9.16
CA ARG A 357 -22.43 9.93 -7.73
C ARG A 357 -20.92 10.08 -7.44
N LEU A 358 -20.10 9.21 -8.02
CA LEU A 358 -18.64 9.27 -7.90
C LEU A 358 -18.08 10.58 -8.47
N ALA A 359 -18.63 11.09 -9.57
CA ALA A 359 -18.18 12.35 -10.18
C ALA A 359 -18.37 13.54 -9.21
N ARG A 360 -19.48 13.58 -8.46
CA ARG A 360 -19.72 14.61 -7.44
C ARG A 360 -18.71 14.55 -6.30
N VAL A 361 -18.43 13.34 -5.81
CA VAL A 361 -17.42 13.12 -4.76
C VAL A 361 -16.03 13.56 -5.23
N ILE A 362 -15.67 13.24 -6.48
CA ILE A 362 -14.39 13.66 -7.08
C ILE A 362 -14.30 15.18 -7.19
N GLU A 363 -15.38 15.84 -7.60
CA GLU A 363 -15.38 17.29 -7.77
C GLU A 363 -15.23 18.01 -6.43
N LEU A 364 -15.94 17.58 -5.40
CA LEU A 364 -15.79 18.13 -4.03
C LEU A 364 -14.37 17.92 -3.52
N GLN A 365 -13.79 16.73 -3.68
CA GLN A 365 -12.41 16.46 -3.25
C GLN A 365 -11.39 17.37 -3.96
N LYS A 366 -11.55 17.62 -5.26
CA LYS A 366 -10.68 18.55 -5.99
C LYS A 366 -10.72 19.96 -5.40
N GLN A 367 -11.89 20.42 -5.01
CA GLN A 367 -12.07 21.74 -4.37
C GLN A 367 -11.32 21.79 -3.04
N HIS A 368 -11.50 20.77 -2.16
CA HIS A 368 -10.80 20.67 -0.88
C HIS A 368 -9.29 20.61 -1.05
N THR A 369 -8.80 19.73 -1.92
CA THR A 369 -7.36 19.60 -2.21
C THR A 369 -6.78 20.94 -2.67
N LYS A 370 -7.43 21.62 -3.62
CA LYS A 370 -6.98 22.91 -4.14
C LYS A 370 -6.95 23.99 -3.05
N ALA A 371 -7.98 24.06 -2.20
CA ALA A 371 -8.06 25.03 -1.11
C ALA A 371 -6.93 24.82 -0.09
N GLN A 372 -6.74 23.58 0.36
CA GLN A 372 -5.70 23.24 1.33
C GLN A 372 -4.29 23.49 0.77
N LEU A 373 -3.99 23.06 -0.44
CA LEU A 373 -2.69 23.31 -1.06
C LEU A 373 -2.46 24.80 -1.26
N LYS A 374 -3.48 25.56 -1.69
CA LYS A 374 -3.35 27.02 -1.87
C LYS A 374 -3.00 27.73 -0.56
N SER A 375 -3.53 27.31 0.58
CA SER A 375 -3.24 27.90 1.90
C SER A 375 -1.80 27.68 2.38
N ARG A 376 -1.08 26.76 1.75
CA ARG A 376 0.30 26.41 2.06
C ARG A 376 1.34 27.19 1.25
N VAL A 377 0.92 27.89 0.19
CA VAL A 377 1.84 28.69 -0.63
C VAL A 377 2.50 29.78 0.24
N GLY A 378 3.82 29.91 0.13
CA GLY A 378 4.65 30.80 0.93
C GLY A 378 5.24 30.16 2.20
N GLN A 379 4.77 28.97 2.60
CA GLN A 379 5.29 28.30 3.80
C GLN A 379 6.61 27.56 3.51
N LYS A 380 7.47 27.54 4.53
CA LYS A 380 8.67 26.68 4.53
C LYS A 380 8.30 25.25 4.97
N THR A 381 8.95 24.27 4.40
CA THR A 381 8.75 22.86 4.73
C THR A 381 9.97 22.02 4.35
N THR A 382 10.13 20.88 5.01
CA THR A 382 11.11 19.87 4.61
C THR A 382 10.50 18.94 3.58
N ILE A 383 11.28 18.55 2.57
CA ILE A 383 10.93 17.53 1.58
C ILE A 383 12.05 16.49 1.49
N LEU A 384 11.66 15.25 1.19
CA LEU A 384 12.58 14.21 0.72
C LEU A 384 12.60 14.22 -0.80
N LEU A 385 13.76 14.41 -1.41
CA LEU A 385 13.92 14.41 -2.87
C LEU A 385 13.87 12.97 -3.38
N GLU A 386 12.91 12.68 -4.29
CA GLU A 386 12.57 11.31 -4.69
C GLU A 386 13.08 10.93 -6.07
N GLY A 387 13.31 11.89 -6.93
CA GLY A 387 13.73 11.60 -8.31
C GLY A 387 13.71 12.83 -9.19
N ILE A 388 14.03 12.61 -10.47
CA ILE A 388 13.98 13.63 -11.50
C ILE A 388 12.52 13.91 -11.88
N SER A 389 12.17 15.18 -12.09
CA SER A 389 10.86 15.58 -12.60
C SER A 389 10.63 15.01 -14.00
N ARG A 390 9.45 14.45 -14.26
CA ARG A 390 9.12 13.89 -15.58
C ARG A 390 9.07 14.94 -16.70
N LYS A 391 8.95 16.22 -16.35
CA LYS A 391 8.77 17.30 -17.31
C LYS A 391 10.07 18.04 -17.64
N ASN A 392 11.03 17.99 -16.76
CA ASN A 392 12.30 18.71 -16.92
C ASN A 392 13.41 17.95 -16.17
N ALA A 393 14.50 17.61 -16.86
CA ALA A 393 15.63 16.88 -16.30
C ALA A 393 16.45 17.71 -15.29
N ASP A 394 16.35 19.04 -15.34
CA ASP A 394 17.02 19.97 -14.42
C ASP A 394 16.19 20.23 -13.14
N GLU A 395 15.08 19.53 -12.98
CA GLU A 395 14.19 19.64 -11.82
C GLU A 395 14.08 18.31 -11.08
N LEU A 396 14.07 18.39 -9.76
CA LEU A 396 13.82 17.26 -8.87
C LEU A 396 12.40 17.29 -8.35
N LEU A 397 11.85 16.11 -8.15
CA LEU A 397 10.58 15.87 -7.49
C LEU A 397 10.84 15.39 -6.08
N GLY A 398 10.17 16.01 -5.10
CA GLY A 398 10.22 15.60 -3.70
C GLY A 398 8.82 15.55 -3.08
N ARG A 399 8.78 15.09 -1.84
CA ARG A 399 7.53 14.96 -1.08
C ARG A 399 7.72 15.52 0.33
N THR A 400 6.69 16.22 0.85
CA THR A 400 6.67 16.71 2.23
C THR A 400 6.29 15.60 3.21
N GLU A 401 6.48 15.84 4.51
CA GLU A 401 5.96 14.95 5.56
C GLU A 401 4.43 14.79 5.50
N ARG A 402 3.71 15.76 4.93
CA ARG A 402 2.26 15.75 4.71
C ARG A 402 1.80 15.05 3.44
N ASP A 403 2.72 14.39 2.72
CA ASP A 403 2.48 13.69 1.45
C ASP A 403 2.15 14.63 0.26
N GLU A 404 2.62 15.86 0.28
CA GLU A 404 2.43 16.86 -0.77
C GLU A 404 3.64 16.85 -1.74
N MET A 405 3.37 16.90 -3.05
CA MET A 405 4.41 16.87 -4.08
C MET A 405 5.01 18.24 -4.32
N VAL A 406 6.33 18.31 -4.40
CA VAL A 406 7.10 19.55 -4.63
C VAL A 406 8.12 19.32 -5.74
N VAL A 407 8.19 20.26 -6.68
CA VAL A 407 9.24 20.33 -7.71
C VAL A 407 10.18 21.47 -7.39
N VAL A 408 11.48 21.23 -7.50
CA VAL A 408 12.53 22.22 -7.25
C VAL A 408 13.68 22.04 -8.24
N PRO A 409 14.33 23.10 -8.74
CA PRO A 409 15.53 22.99 -9.56
C PRO A 409 16.65 22.27 -8.79
N GLY A 410 17.36 21.36 -9.45
CA GLY A 410 18.46 20.63 -8.81
C GLY A 410 19.00 19.47 -9.64
N SER A 411 20.15 18.98 -9.26
CA SER A 411 20.83 17.85 -9.92
C SER A 411 20.53 16.50 -9.23
N PRO A 412 20.61 15.38 -9.96
CA PRO A 412 20.28 14.04 -9.44
C PRO A 412 21.06 13.59 -8.20
N GLN A 413 22.23 14.18 -7.93
CA GLN A 413 23.06 13.86 -6.76
C GLN A 413 22.35 14.10 -5.41
N TYR A 414 21.30 14.91 -5.37
CA TYR A 414 20.53 15.19 -4.16
C TYR A 414 19.33 14.24 -3.96
N ILE A 415 19.10 13.29 -4.88
CA ILE A 415 18.03 12.29 -4.70
C ILE A 415 18.33 11.47 -3.44
N GLY A 416 17.31 11.25 -2.60
CA GLY A 416 17.42 10.59 -1.32
C GLY A 416 17.83 11.49 -0.15
N THR A 417 17.98 12.82 -0.38
CA THR A 417 18.31 13.76 0.70
C THR A 417 17.10 14.57 1.16
N PHE A 418 17.10 14.94 2.44
CA PHE A 418 16.14 15.89 2.99
C PHE A 418 16.64 17.32 2.75
N VAL A 419 15.71 18.16 2.27
CA VAL A 419 16.01 19.57 1.99
C VAL A 419 14.88 20.46 2.49
N GLU A 420 15.22 21.68 2.91
CA GLU A 420 14.24 22.73 3.21
C GLU A 420 13.92 23.54 1.95
N VAL A 421 12.64 23.80 1.74
CA VAL A 421 12.13 24.60 0.61
C VAL A 421 11.07 25.57 1.07
N THR A 422 10.89 26.66 0.31
CA THR A 422 9.71 27.53 0.39
C THR A 422 8.76 27.16 -0.75
N LEU A 423 7.50 26.83 -0.43
CA LEU A 423 6.45 26.51 -1.40
C LEU A 423 6.04 27.76 -2.17
N SER A 424 6.79 28.13 -3.23
CA SER A 424 6.69 29.43 -3.90
C SER A 424 5.44 29.57 -4.78
N SER A 425 4.97 28.49 -5.39
CA SER A 425 3.77 28.49 -6.24
C SER A 425 3.14 27.11 -6.32
N LEU A 426 1.88 27.06 -6.79
CA LEU A 426 1.11 25.83 -6.97
C LEU A 426 0.64 25.72 -8.43
N ARG A 427 0.90 24.58 -9.08
CA ARG A 427 0.40 24.25 -10.43
C ARG A 427 -0.28 22.88 -10.38
N GLY A 428 -1.60 22.87 -10.58
CA GLY A 428 -2.42 21.69 -10.31
C GLY A 428 -2.32 21.32 -8.82
N ASN A 429 -1.87 20.10 -8.52
CA ASN A 429 -1.65 19.61 -7.17
C ASN A 429 -0.16 19.49 -6.79
N THR A 430 0.71 20.19 -7.51
CA THR A 430 2.16 20.13 -7.27
C THR A 430 2.68 21.53 -6.92
N PHE A 431 3.40 21.62 -5.82
CA PHE A 431 4.13 22.84 -5.45
C PHE A 431 5.40 22.99 -6.29
N TYR A 432 5.83 24.22 -6.45
CA TYR A 432 7.12 24.59 -7.02
C TYR A 432 7.88 25.46 -6.03
N ALA A 433 9.13 25.10 -5.80
CA ALA A 433 10.09 25.91 -5.05
C ALA A 433 11.14 26.47 -6.00
N LYS A 434 11.74 27.62 -5.67
CA LYS A 434 12.77 28.28 -6.48
C LYS A 434 14.15 27.70 -6.21
N GLU A 435 14.40 27.30 -4.97
CA GLU A 435 15.66 26.81 -4.46
C GLU A 435 15.42 25.91 -3.24
N PHE A 436 16.44 25.23 -2.80
CA PHE A 436 16.43 24.43 -1.60
C PHE A 436 17.75 24.57 -0.80
N VAL A 437 17.68 24.27 0.48
CA VAL A 437 18.84 24.15 1.36
C VAL A 437 18.89 22.73 1.89
N PRO A 438 20.00 21.96 1.68
CA PRO A 438 20.15 20.65 2.28
C PRO A 438 20.01 20.72 3.80
N CYS A 439 19.20 19.82 4.37
CA CYS A 439 19.18 19.66 5.81
C CYS A 439 20.52 19.07 6.24
N GLN A 440 21.11 19.59 7.31
CA GLN A 440 22.27 18.92 7.91
C GLN A 440 21.83 17.52 8.36
N ASP A 441 22.60 16.51 8.01
CA ASP A 441 22.43 15.18 8.56
C ASP A 441 22.68 15.28 10.07
N ALA A 442 21.61 15.04 10.88
CA ALA A 442 21.67 15.05 12.33
C ALA A 442 22.30 13.77 12.85
#